data_c082695b1296505bddbe85c9c54585dc
#
_entry.id   c082695b1296505bddbe85c9c54585dc
#
_cell.length_a   1.000
_cell.length_b   1.000
_cell.length_c   1.000
_cell.angle_alpha   90.00
_cell.angle_beta   90.00
_cell.angle_gamma   90.00
#
_symmetry.space_group_name_H-M   'P 1'
#
loop_
_entity.id
_entity.type
_entity.pdbx_description
1 polymer ?
#
loop_
_entity_poly.entity_id
_entity_poly.type
_entity_poly.pdbx_seq_one_letter_code
_entity_poly.pdbx_strand_id
1 'polypeptide(L)'
;YIGTDPGTANNIADQRYDLSALQWDPAELARLNVELHPTPTAPLDLHNLSVAQGLAYVTAFVEAHAYRAAGVTPAERPGLDGFGLPIGVRELRAYKARPLAGVWATPPFLHNGSVPTIYQLLSPQDERSTTFYKGTFNYDPRHLGFETGAFKNAFLFDTKITGNHNSGHEFRDGKRGNGVIG
;
A
#
# COMPACT_ATOMS: atom_id res chain seq x y z
N TYR A 1 6.22 14.72 8.09
CA TYR A 1 4.90 14.13 8.41
C TYR A 1 3.80 14.97 7.77
N ILE A 2 2.99 14.36 6.92
CA ILE A 2 1.96 15.04 6.12
C ILE A 2 0.53 14.78 6.61
N GLY A 3 0.36 14.11 7.76
CA GLY A 3 -0.92 13.91 8.43
C GLY A 3 -1.92 12.98 7.75
N THR A 4 -1.50 12.22 6.76
CA THR A 4 -2.37 11.22 6.09
C THR A 4 -2.84 10.17 7.09
N ASP A 5 -4.10 9.73 6.98
CA ASP A 5 -4.69 8.70 7.84
C ASP A 5 -3.79 7.46 7.94
N PRO A 6 -3.29 7.09 9.11
CA PRO A 6 -2.40 5.94 9.28
C PRO A 6 -3.15 4.61 9.37
N GLY A 7 -4.49 4.62 9.34
CA GLY A 7 -5.31 3.45 9.65
C GLY A 7 -4.94 2.22 8.82
N THR A 8 -4.84 2.35 7.49
CA THR A 8 -4.50 1.24 6.60
C THR A 8 -3.06 0.76 6.83
N ALA A 9 -2.10 1.68 6.98
CA ALA A 9 -0.70 1.31 7.21
C ALA A 9 -0.51 0.57 8.55
N ASN A 10 -1.17 1.03 9.61
CA ASN A 10 -1.15 0.36 10.91
C ASN A 10 -1.84 -1.00 10.86
N ASN A 11 -3.03 -1.07 10.27
CA ASN A 11 -3.76 -2.33 10.14
C ASN A 11 -2.94 -3.40 9.40
N ILE A 12 -2.28 -3.03 8.31
CA ILE A 12 -1.39 -3.95 7.59
C ILE A 12 -0.21 -4.36 8.47
N ALA A 13 0.45 -3.42 9.14
CA ALA A 13 1.62 -3.72 9.95
C ALA A 13 1.30 -4.59 11.19
N ASP A 14 0.06 -4.52 11.68
CA ASP A 14 -0.38 -5.28 12.86
C ASP A 14 -0.88 -6.69 12.53
N GLN A 15 -1.13 -7.00 11.25
CA GLN A 15 -1.54 -8.34 10.81
C GLN A 15 -0.40 -9.36 11.00
N ARG A 16 -0.79 -10.61 11.20
CA ARG A 16 0.12 -11.75 11.29
C ARG A 16 -0.33 -12.85 10.33
N TYR A 17 0.65 -13.58 9.81
CA TYR A 17 0.43 -14.67 8.87
C TYR A 17 0.99 -15.97 9.42
N ASP A 18 0.25 -17.04 9.20
CA ASP A 18 0.68 -18.42 9.44
C ASP A 18 0.92 -19.09 8.08
N LEU A 19 2.16 -19.44 7.81
CA LEU A 19 2.60 -20.13 6.61
C LEU A 19 3.10 -21.55 6.89
N SER A 20 2.87 -22.07 8.09
CA SER A 20 3.34 -23.39 8.53
C SER A 20 2.69 -24.54 7.73
N ALA A 21 1.48 -24.33 7.21
CA ALA A 21 0.77 -25.31 6.39
C ALA A 21 1.33 -25.48 4.97
N LEU A 22 2.20 -24.57 4.50
CA LEU A 22 2.83 -24.70 3.21
C LEU A 22 3.90 -25.80 3.24
N GLN A 23 3.95 -26.60 2.16
CA GLN A 23 4.94 -27.67 2.03
C GLN A 23 6.29 -27.11 1.59
N TRP A 24 7.05 -26.63 2.55
CA TRP A 24 8.38 -26.06 2.33
C TRP A 24 9.41 -27.15 2.01
N ASP A 25 10.24 -26.89 1.00
CA ASP A 25 11.52 -27.56 0.88
C ASP A 25 12.45 -27.02 1.98
N PRO A 26 12.99 -27.88 2.87
CA PRO A 26 13.83 -27.42 3.99
C PRO A 26 15.08 -26.65 3.55
N ALA A 27 15.71 -27.04 2.44
CA ALA A 27 16.90 -26.37 1.93
C ALA A 27 16.56 -24.99 1.35
N GLU A 28 15.44 -24.89 0.64
CA GLU A 28 14.93 -23.62 0.11
C GLU A 28 14.55 -22.66 1.27
N LEU A 29 13.85 -23.17 2.27
CA LEU A 29 13.47 -22.36 3.43
C LEU A 29 14.69 -21.85 4.19
N ALA A 30 15.70 -22.69 4.38
CA ALA A 30 16.96 -22.30 5.03
C ALA A 30 17.68 -21.20 4.23
N ARG A 31 17.76 -21.35 2.91
CA ARG A 31 18.35 -20.34 2.01
C ARG A 31 17.63 -19.01 2.12
N LEU A 32 16.29 -19.03 2.01
CA LEU A 32 15.45 -17.83 2.10
C LEU A 32 15.58 -17.15 3.46
N ASN A 33 15.65 -17.90 4.53
CA ASN A 33 15.82 -17.33 5.86
C ASN A 33 17.12 -16.55 5.99
N VAL A 34 18.22 -17.04 5.40
CA VAL A 34 19.50 -16.32 5.35
C VAL A 34 19.42 -15.08 4.46
N GLU A 35 18.76 -15.19 3.31
CA GLU A 35 18.63 -14.08 2.35
C GLU A 35 17.78 -12.94 2.90
N LEU A 36 16.63 -13.26 3.53
CA LEU A 36 15.70 -12.27 4.07
C LEU A 36 16.13 -11.73 5.44
N HIS A 37 16.93 -12.48 6.17
CA HIS A 37 17.41 -12.14 7.50
C HIS A 37 18.93 -12.41 7.63
N PRO A 38 19.78 -11.58 7.00
CA PRO A 38 21.23 -11.79 7.02
C PRO A 38 21.83 -11.78 8.46
N THR A 39 21.10 -11.20 9.41
CA THR A 39 21.45 -11.23 10.85
C THR A 39 20.22 -11.66 11.65
N PRO A 40 19.91 -12.96 11.70
CA PRO A 40 18.73 -13.44 12.43
C PRO A 40 18.89 -13.19 13.93
N THR A 41 17.94 -12.46 14.50
CA THR A 41 17.90 -12.19 15.95
C THR A 41 17.07 -13.22 16.72
N ALA A 42 16.29 -14.04 16.02
CA ALA A 42 15.47 -15.10 16.59
C ALA A 42 15.28 -16.23 15.57
N PRO A 43 14.94 -17.46 16.03
CA PRO A 43 14.50 -18.53 15.13
C PRO A 43 13.29 -18.09 14.28
N LEU A 44 13.24 -18.60 13.06
CA LEU A 44 12.08 -18.37 12.17
C LEU A 44 10.85 -19.09 12.73
N ASP A 45 9.80 -18.32 12.98
CA ASP A 45 8.49 -18.84 13.38
C ASP A 45 7.48 -18.62 12.23
N LEU A 46 7.19 -19.69 11.49
CA LEU A 46 6.23 -19.66 10.38
C LEU A 46 4.77 -19.46 10.82
N HIS A 47 4.46 -19.67 12.11
CA HIS A 47 3.11 -19.46 12.63
C HIS A 47 2.77 -18.00 12.94
N ASN A 48 3.78 -17.14 13.07
CA ASN A 48 3.59 -15.76 13.51
C ASN A 48 4.47 -14.77 12.75
N LEU A 49 4.36 -14.77 11.45
CA LEU A 49 5.10 -13.86 10.58
C LEU A 49 4.43 -12.47 10.52
N SER A 50 5.23 -11.41 10.52
CA SER A 50 4.71 -10.09 10.13
C SER A 50 4.26 -10.09 8.67
N VAL A 51 3.45 -9.09 8.27
CA VAL A 51 3.02 -8.94 6.87
C VAL A 51 4.21 -8.90 5.91
N ALA A 52 5.25 -8.15 6.26
CA ALA A 52 6.45 -8.04 5.44
C ALA A 52 7.14 -9.39 5.26
N GLN A 53 7.33 -10.12 6.36
CA GLN A 53 7.88 -11.47 6.32
C GLN A 53 6.97 -12.42 5.54
N GLY A 54 5.67 -12.47 5.89
CA GLY A 54 4.71 -13.34 5.23
C GLY A 54 4.67 -13.13 3.72
N LEU A 55 4.64 -11.88 3.27
CA LEU A 55 4.66 -11.55 1.85
C LEU A 55 5.97 -11.99 1.18
N ALA A 56 7.12 -11.76 1.80
CA ALA A 56 8.42 -12.16 1.26
C ALA A 56 8.51 -13.70 1.13
N TYR A 57 8.12 -14.43 2.17
CA TYR A 57 8.15 -15.90 2.13
C TYR A 57 7.15 -16.48 1.13
N VAL A 58 5.91 -15.98 1.05
CA VAL A 58 4.92 -16.44 0.06
C VAL A 58 5.41 -16.18 -1.35
N THR A 59 5.95 -14.99 -1.62
CA THR A 59 6.48 -14.65 -2.95
C THR A 59 7.58 -15.63 -3.34
N ALA A 60 8.55 -15.84 -2.48
CA ALA A 60 9.67 -16.75 -2.73
C ALA A 60 9.21 -18.23 -2.87
N PHE A 61 8.21 -18.66 -2.09
CA PHE A 61 7.61 -19.99 -2.23
C PHE A 61 6.96 -20.19 -3.61
N VAL A 62 6.14 -19.23 -4.04
CA VAL A 62 5.48 -19.29 -5.35
C VAL A 62 6.50 -19.29 -6.47
N GLU A 63 7.50 -18.43 -6.39
CA GLU A 63 8.58 -18.32 -7.36
C GLU A 63 9.39 -19.63 -7.47
N ALA A 64 9.80 -20.20 -6.33
CA ALA A 64 10.52 -21.47 -6.32
C ALA A 64 9.71 -22.63 -6.94
N HIS A 65 8.38 -22.64 -6.72
CA HIS A 65 7.49 -23.62 -7.34
C HIS A 65 7.34 -23.38 -8.84
N ALA A 66 7.20 -22.14 -9.28
CA ALA A 66 7.13 -21.79 -10.69
C ALA A 66 8.42 -22.19 -11.44
N TYR A 67 9.58 -21.89 -10.87
CA TYR A 67 10.86 -22.28 -11.47
C TYR A 67 11.03 -23.79 -11.56
N ARG A 68 10.68 -24.54 -10.52
CA ARG A 68 10.70 -26.01 -10.58
C ARG A 68 9.78 -26.55 -11.68
N ALA A 69 8.56 -26.03 -11.76
CA ALA A 69 7.60 -26.47 -12.78
C ALA A 69 8.05 -26.13 -14.21
N ALA A 70 8.77 -25.02 -14.39
CA ALA A 70 9.33 -24.59 -15.67
C ALA A 70 10.70 -25.21 -15.99
N GLY A 71 11.29 -26.00 -15.09
CA GLY A 71 12.63 -26.59 -15.26
C GLY A 71 13.77 -25.58 -15.20
N VAL A 72 13.54 -24.38 -14.62
CA VAL A 72 14.55 -23.33 -14.50
C VAL A 72 15.60 -23.75 -13.48
N THR A 73 16.85 -23.76 -13.90
CA THR A 73 18.00 -24.10 -13.05
C THR A 73 18.39 -22.92 -12.14
N PRO A 74 19.05 -23.16 -11.00
CA PRO A 74 19.54 -22.06 -10.15
C PRO A 74 20.45 -21.06 -10.87
N ALA A 75 21.19 -21.50 -11.89
CA ALA A 75 22.08 -20.63 -12.66
C ALA A 75 21.34 -19.66 -13.59
N GLU A 76 20.11 -20.01 -14.00
CA GLU A 76 19.27 -19.18 -14.87
C GLU A 76 18.42 -18.16 -14.10
N ARG A 77 18.14 -18.43 -12.81
CA ARG A 77 17.29 -17.57 -11.96
C ARG A 77 17.71 -16.09 -11.95
N PRO A 78 18.99 -15.71 -11.78
CA PRO A 78 19.38 -14.31 -11.74
C PRO A 78 18.99 -13.49 -12.96
N GLY A 79 18.83 -14.13 -14.13
CA GLY A 79 18.36 -13.48 -15.36
C GLY A 79 16.83 -13.27 -15.41
N LEU A 80 16.10 -13.94 -14.51
CA LEU A 80 14.64 -13.91 -14.44
C LEU A 80 14.14 -13.13 -13.20
N ASP A 81 14.97 -13.06 -12.16
CA ASP A 81 14.65 -12.44 -10.86
C ASP A 81 14.79 -10.90 -10.89
N GLY A 82 14.04 -10.24 -11.76
CA GLY A 82 13.90 -8.79 -11.74
C GLY A 82 15.20 -8.01 -11.64
N PHE A 83 16.17 -8.30 -12.47
CA PHE A 83 17.49 -7.64 -12.52
C PHE A 83 18.39 -7.92 -11.29
N GLY A 84 18.20 -9.03 -10.60
CA GLY A 84 19.00 -9.39 -9.45
C GLY A 84 18.77 -8.50 -8.21
N LEU A 85 17.65 -7.79 -8.16
CA LEU A 85 17.31 -7.02 -6.98
C LEU A 85 16.84 -7.98 -5.87
N PRO A 86 17.35 -7.79 -4.63
CA PRO A 86 16.92 -8.64 -3.53
C PRO A 86 15.43 -8.45 -3.23
N ILE A 87 14.74 -9.54 -2.93
CA ILE A 87 13.38 -9.49 -2.38
C ILE A 87 13.46 -8.82 -1.01
N GLY A 88 13.09 -7.55 -0.94
CA GLY A 88 13.13 -6.77 0.29
C GLY A 88 11.78 -6.16 0.61
N VAL A 89 11.12 -6.61 1.67
CA VAL A 89 9.91 -5.98 2.18
C VAL A 89 10.27 -5.20 3.44
N ARG A 90 9.94 -3.90 3.46
CA ARG A 90 10.15 -3.03 4.62
C ARG A 90 8.83 -2.67 5.27
N GLU A 91 8.76 -2.89 6.55
CA GLU A 91 7.62 -2.52 7.39
C GLU A 91 7.84 -1.10 7.95
N LEU A 92 7.45 -0.09 7.18
CA LEU A 92 7.73 1.31 7.54
C LEU A 92 6.54 2.04 8.20
N ARG A 93 5.37 1.43 8.35
CA ARG A 93 4.12 2.10 8.78
C ARG A 93 3.93 3.46 8.07
N ALA A 94 4.21 3.47 6.76
CA ALA A 94 4.22 4.68 5.95
C ALA A 94 3.72 4.37 4.53
N TYR A 95 3.17 5.38 3.89
CA TYR A 95 2.77 5.29 2.49
C TYR A 95 3.92 5.74 1.58
N LYS A 96 4.12 4.99 0.49
CA LYS A 96 5.11 5.33 -0.52
C LYS A 96 4.63 6.51 -1.35
N ALA A 97 5.39 7.59 -1.37
CA ALA A 97 5.17 8.66 -2.33
C ALA A 97 5.38 8.16 -3.77
N ARG A 98 4.48 8.54 -4.67
CA ARG A 98 4.54 8.20 -6.09
C ARG A 98 4.78 9.43 -6.94
N PRO A 99 5.32 9.29 -8.16
CA PRO A 99 5.37 10.39 -9.13
C PRO A 99 3.96 10.96 -9.36
N LEU A 100 3.87 12.30 -9.46
CA LEU A 100 2.60 12.99 -9.61
C LEU A 100 2.20 13.25 -11.07
N ALA A 101 3.03 12.82 -12.04
CA ALA A 101 2.74 12.97 -13.46
C ALA A 101 1.38 12.30 -13.80
N GLY A 102 0.44 13.09 -14.33
CA GLY A 102 -0.90 12.63 -14.68
C GLY A 102 -1.84 12.37 -13.49
N VAL A 103 -1.47 12.69 -12.25
CA VAL A 103 -2.29 12.43 -11.07
C VAL A 103 -3.68 13.07 -11.14
N TRP A 104 -3.80 14.21 -11.79
CA TRP A 104 -5.07 14.91 -12.00
C TRP A 104 -6.12 14.07 -12.74
N ALA A 105 -5.68 13.13 -13.57
CA ALA A 105 -6.57 12.25 -14.35
C ALA A 105 -6.99 10.97 -13.59
N THR A 106 -6.51 10.77 -12.37
CA THR A 106 -6.71 9.53 -11.60
C THR A 106 -7.34 9.75 -10.22
N PRO A 107 -8.47 10.51 -10.12
CA PRO A 107 -9.20 10.62 -8.87
C PRO A 107 -9.83 9.27 -8.48
N PRO A 108 -10.25 9.09 -7.22
CA PRO A 108 -10.06 9.99 -6.09
C PRO A 108 -8.66 9.92 -5.50
N PHE A 109 -8.29 10.92 -4.69
CA PHE A 109 -6.95 11.14 -4.19
C PHE A 109 -6.76 10.61 -2.75
N LEU A 110 -5.52 10.67 -2.27
CA LEU A 110 -4.96 9.98 -1.12
C LEU A 110 -4.95 8.45 -1.31
N HIS A 111 -4.25 7.75 -0.39
CA HIS A 111 -4.08 6.29 -0.45
C HIS A 111 -5.39 5.50 -0.35
N ASN A 112 -6.40 6.09 0.32
CA ASN A 112 -7.72 5.49 0.57
C ASN A 112 -8.82 6.06 -0.35
N GLY A 113 -8.47 7.00 -1.23
CA GLY A 113 -9.43 7.67 -2.10
C GLY A 113 -10.45 8.53 -1.36
N SER A 114 -10.06 9.12 -0.24
CA SER A 114 -10.94 9.91 0.63
C SER A 114 -11.11 11.36 0.21
N VAL A 115 -10.39 11.81 -0.81
CA VAL A 115 -10.50 13.16 -1.36
C VAL A 115 -10.86 13.07 -2.85
N PRO A 116 -12.05 13.53 -3.25
CA PRO A 116 -12.57 13.26 -4.60
C PRO A 116 -11.97 14.13 -5.71
N THR A 117 -11.46 15.32 -5.38
CA THR A 117 -10.97 16.29 -6.37
C THR A 117 -9.67 16.95 -5.95
N ILE A 118 -8.89 17.46 -6.91
CA ILE A 118 -7.70 18.28 -6.61
C ILE A 118 -8.09 19.55 -5.83
N TYR A 119 -9.22 20.15 -6.14
CA TYR A 119 -9.71 21.31 -5.40
C TYR A 119 -9.78 21.00 -3.91
N GLN A 120 -10.44 19.90 -3.52
CA GLN A 120 -10.53 19.48 -2.13
C GLN A 120 -9.18 19.01 -1.55
N LEU A 121 -8.29 18.44 -2.37
CA LEU A 121 -6.95 18.06 -1.91
C LEU A 121 -6.13 19.28 -1.45
N LEU A 122 -6.31 20.41 -2.14
CA LEU A 122 -5.65 21.67 -1.83
C LEU A 122 -6.39 22.49 -0.76
N SER A 123 -7.61 22.11 -0.39
CA SER A 123 -8.39 22.77 0.67
C SER A 123 -7.99 22.28 2.07
N PRO A 124 -8.17 23.12 3.10
CA PRO A 124 -8.12 22.69 4.48
C PRO A 124 -9.05 21.50 4.77
N GLN A 125 -8.71 20.68 5.76
CA GLN A 125 -9.47 19.45 6.05
C GLN A 125 -10.93 19.72 6.42
N ASP A 126 -11.18 20.79 7.16
CA ASP A 126 -12.51 21.21 7.61
C ASP A 126 -13.43 21.71 6.47
N GLU A 127 -12.86 22.06 5.32
CA GLU A 127 -13.59 22.41 4.10
C GLU A 127 -13.85 21.21 3.18
N ARG A 128 -13.21 20.05 3.44
CA ARG A 128 -13.37 18.84 2.62
C ARG A 128 -14.69 18.16 2.91
N SER A 129 -15.26 17.52 1.88
CA SER A 129 -16.48 16.72 2.04
C SER A 129 -16.31 15.61 3.07
N THR A 130 -17.25 15.52 4.00
CA THR A 130 -17.28 14.40 4.98
C THR A 130 -17.92 13.16 4.39
N THR A 131 -18.76 13.32 3.37
CA THR A 131 -19.36 12.21 2.61
C THR A 131 -19.47 12.61 1.13
N PHE A 132 -19.33 11.65 0.24
CA PHE A 132 -19.53 11.85 -1.19
C PHE A 132 -19.79 10.51 -1.89
N TYR A 133 -20.35 10.55 -3.10
CA TYR A 133 -20.60 9.35 -3.89
C TYR A 133 -19.44 9.02 -4.81
N LYS A 134 -19.15 7.73 -4.94
CA LYS A 134 -18.15 7.16 -5.85
C LYS A 134 -18.80 6.21 -6.85
N GLY A 135 -18.10 5.94 -7.97
CA GLY A 135 -18.46 4.95 -8.97
C GLY A 135 -18.83 5.54 -10.34
N THR A 136 -18.84 6.87 -10.49
CA THR A 136 -18.93 7.51 -11.81
C THR A 136 -17.53 7.74 -12.39
N PHE A 137 -17.43 7.76 -13.73
CA PHE A 137 -16.28 8.23 -14.49
C PHE A 137 -16.51 9.60 -15.14
N ASN A 138 -17.64 10.26 -14.84
CA ASN A 138 -17.87 11.62 -15.27
C ASN A 138 -16.88 12.54 -14.59
N TYR A 139 -16.04 13.20 -15.38
CA TYR A 139 -14.97 14.05 -14.88
C TYR A 139 -15.43 15.51 -14.78
N ASP A 140 -15.22 16.12 -13.61
CA ASP A 140 -15.43 17.55 -13.38
C ASP A 140 -14.12 18.32 -13.69
N PRO A 141 -14.05 19.04 -14.81
CA PRO A 141 -12.83 19.76 -15.20
C PRO A 141 -12.60 21.04 -14.36
N ARG A 142 -13.60 21.50 -13.60
CA ARG A 142 -13.46 22.71 -12.75
C ARG A 142 -12.73 22.40 -11.46
N HIS A 143 -13.06 21.26 -10.84
CA HIS A 143 -12.48 20.83 -9.57
C HIS A 143 -11.41 19.76 -9.74
N LEU A 144 -11.20 19.26 -10.95
CA LEU A 144 -10.23 18.24 -11.33
C LEU A 144 -10.43 16.93 -10.52
N GLY A 145 -11.53 16.24 -10.82
CA GLY A 145 -11.90 14.99 -10.17
C GLY A 145 -13.16 14.39 -10.76
N PHE A 146 -13.66 13.29 -10.19
CA PHE A 146 -14.94 12.73 -10.60
C PHE A 146 -16.10 13.47 -9.91
N GLU A 147 -17.26 13.52 -10.59
CA GLU A 147 -18.49 14.00 -9.99
C GLU A 147 -18.82 13.21 -8.71
N THR A 148 -19.30 13.93 -7.70
CA THR A 148 -19.53 13.39 -6.34
C THR A 148 -21.00 13.32 -5.95
N GLY A 149 -21.90 13.70 -6.87
CA GLY A 149 -23.34 13.66 -6.66
C GLY A 149 -23.90 12.24 -6.62
N ALA A 150 -25.11 12.08 -6.08
CA ALA A 150 -25.81 10.81 -6.06
C ALA A 150 -26.24 10.38 -7.47
N PHE A 151 -26.10 9.10 -7.77
CA PHE A 151 -26.59 8.46 -8.99
C PHE A 151 -26.98 7.01 -8.73
N LYS A 152 -27.59 6.35 -9.70
CA LYS A 152 -28.02 4.95 -9.55
C LYS A 152 -26.80 4.03 -9.34
N ASN A 153 -26.86 3.21 -8.30
CA ASN A 153 -25.80 2.30 -7.87
C ASN A 153 -24.51 3.00 -7.38
N ALA A 154 -24.57 4.27 -7.02
CA ALA A 154 -23.44 4.97 -6.43
C ALA A 154 -23.10 4.41 -5.04
N PHE A 155 -21.82 4.36 -4.73
CA PHE A 155 -21.31 4.01 -3.40
C PHE A 155 -21.11 5.29 -2.56
N LEU A 156 -21.81 5.39 -1.43
CA LEU A 156 -21.60 6.50 -0.48
C LEU A 156 -20.33 6.24 0.33
N PHE A 157 -19.34 7.11 0.17
CA PHE A 157 -18.09 7.07 0.92
C PHE A 157 -18.19 8.02 2.12
N ASP A 158 -17.91 7.51 3.32
CA ASP A 158 -17.92 8.28 4.56
C ASP A 158 -16.49 8.39 5.11
N THR A 159 -15.98 9.61 5.19
CA THR A 159 -14.64 9.92 5.66
C THR A 159 -14.49 9.89 7.19
N LYS A 160 -15.58 9.69 7.94
CA LYS A 160 -15.55 9.53 9.40
C LYS A 160 -15.20 8.11 9.84
N ILE A 161 -15.32 7.14 8.95
CA ILE A 161 -14.97 5.75 9.24
C ILE A 161 -13.45 5.62 9.34
N THR A 162 -12.96 4.89 10.33
CA THR A 162 -11.54 4.60 10.52
C THR A 162 -10.94 3.98 9.25
N GLY A 163 -9.83 4.50 8.78
CA GLY A 163 -9.19 4.12 7.51
C GLY A 163 -9.67 4.93 6.30
N ASN A 164 -10.78 5.68 6.44
CA ASN A 164 -11.33 6.52 5.38
C ASN A 164 -11.07 8.02 5.60
N HIS A 165 -10.34 8.40 6.63
CA HIS A 165 -10.15 9.81 6.93
C HIS A 165 -9.47 10.56 5.79
N ASN A 166 -9.93 11.79 5.54
CA ASN A 166 -9.42 12.67 4.49
C ASN A 166 -8.37 13.68 4.99
N SER A 167 -7.71 13.37 6.11
CA SER A 167 -6.69 14.20 6.72
C SER A 167 -5.37 14.23 5.93
N GLY A 168 -4.58 15.26 6.18
CA GLY A 168 -3.26 15.44 5.59
C GLY A 168 -3.26 16.19 4.27
N HIS A 169 -2.06 16.53 3.79
CA HIS A 169 -1.84 17.31 2.56
C HIS A 169 -2.57 18.66 2.54
N GLU A 170 -2.73 19.31 3.69
CA GLU A 170 -3.44 20.58 3.77
C GLU A 170 -2.58 21.74 3.30
N PHE A 171 -3.17 22.59 2.45
CA PHE A 171 -2.60 23.88 2.06
C PHE A 171 -3.35 25.00 2.76
N ARG A 172 -2.75 25.56 3.81
CA ARG A 172 -3.27 26.73 4.55
C ARG A 172 -2.12 27.45 5.23
N ASP A 173 -2.33 28.70 5.60
CA ASP A 173 -1.40 29.45 6.44
C ASP A 173 -1.17 28.75 7.77
N GLY A 174 0.07 28.68 8.21
CA GLY A 174 0.42 28.09 9.49
C GLY A 174 1.78 27.42 9.50
N LYS A 175 2.11 26.79 10.63
CA LYS A 175 3.34 26.02 10.75
C LYS A 175 3.24 24.72 9.94
N ARG A 176 4.27 24.41 9.19
CA ARG A 176 4.42 23.10 8.54
C ARG A 176 4.41 21.97 9.57
N GLY A 177 3.84 20.85 9.22
CA GLY A 177 3.69 19.68 10.06
C GLY A 177 2.22 19.39 10.40
N ASN A 178 1.94 18.23 10.99
CA ASN A 178 0.59 17.75 11.32
C ASN A 178 -0.41 17.82 10.14
N GLY A 179 0.08 17.58 8.93
CA GLY A 179 -0.73 17.60 7.70
C GLY A 179 -0.73 18.93 6.95
N VAL A 180 -0.22 20.00 7.54
CA VAL A 180 -0.12 21.31 6.88
C VAL A 180 1.16 21.41 6.06
N ILE A 181 1.02 21.76 4.78
CA ILE A 181 2.13 21.90 3.84
C ILE A 181 2.58 23.39 3.74
N GLY A 182 1.69 24.30 4.01
CA GLY A 182 1.83 25.75 4.28
C GLY A 182 2.69 26.52 3.31
#